data_57d1a1bfc77299a35d29ce7bf89be491
#
_entry.id   57d1a1bfc77299a35d29ce7bf89be491
#
_cell.length_a   1.000
_cell.length_b   1.000
_cell.length_c   1.000
_cell.angle_alpha   90.00
_cell.angle_beta   90.00
_cell.angle_gamma   90.00
#
_symmetry.space_group_name_H-M   'P 1'
#
loop_
_entity.id
_entity.type
_entity.pdbx_description
1 polymer ?
#
loop_
_entity_poly.entity_id
_entity_poly.type
_entity_poly.pdbx_seq_one_letter_code
_entity_poly.pdbx_strand_id
1 'polypeptide(L)'
;MDPLLGIPVGLALSTAAGLRVFIPLLLTSLAARFGYLTLAPGMTWIASDAALIAFATAAIVEIAAYYVPWLDNIADAVAGPAAVTAGIIEMAAVTPDLPPLVRWTVAVIAGGGIAGLAQLGTTLIRLKSSTFTAGVGNPVVATGELIGSLALAALGLIAPLVAVVIVVILLAVLARRLLRRRVHSSR
;
A
#
# COMPACT_ATOMS: atom_id res chain seq x y z
N MET A 1 -15.12 0.76 -15.89
CA MET A 1 -15.31 0.72 -14.42
C MET A 1 -16.20 1.89 -14.06
N ASP A 2 -17.10 1.76 -13.09
CA ASP A 2 -17.94 2.89 -12.66
C ASP A 2 -17.03 4.03 -12.16
N PRO A 3 -17.19 5.28 -12.66
CA PRO A 3 -16.38 6.43 -12.24
C PRO A 3 -16.34 6.65 -10.72
N LEU A 4 -17.43 6.29 -10.03
CA LEU A 4 -17.54 6.42 -8.58
C LEU A 4 -16.68 5.41 -7.80
N LEU A 5 -16.20 4.35 -8.45
CA LEU A 5 -15.40 3.30 -7.82
C LEU A 5 -13.89 3.57 -7.89
N GLY A 6 -13.42 4.50 -8.71
CA GLY A 6 -12.01 4.82 -8.84
C GLY A 6 -11.34 5.23 -7.52
N ILE A 7 -11.98 6.13 -6.75
CA ILE A 7 -11.46 6.58 -5.46
C ILE A 7 -11.41 5.43 -4.43
N PRO A 8 -12.48 4.64 -4.20
CA PRO A 8 -12.42 3.46 -3.36
C PRO A 8 -11.32 2.46 -3.73
N VAL A 9 -11.18 2.15 -5.02
CA VAL A 9 -10.09 1.28 -5.51
C VAL A 9 -8.74 1.87 -5.17
N GLY A 10 -8.54 3.15 -5.50
CA GLY A 10 -7.29 3.86 -5.24
C GLY A 10 -6.92 3.88 -3.75
N LEU A 11 -7.88 4.10 -2.86
CA LEU A 11 -7.65 4.06 -1.41
C LEU A 11 -7.20 2.68 -0.93
N ALA A 12 -7.83 1.61 -1.44
CA ALA A 12 -7.48 0.24 -1.09
C ALA A 12 -6.07 -0.12 -1.59
N LEU A 13 -5.77 0.15 -2.87
CA LEU A 13 -4.48 -0.11 -3.48
C LEU A 13 -3.36 0.72 -2.82
N SER A 14 -3.60 2.00 -2.56
CA SER A 14 -2.65 2.87 -1.86
C SER A 14 -2.37 2.39 -0.43
N THR A 15 -3.40 1.91 0.29
CA THR A 15 -3.21 1.31 1.62
C THR A 15 -2.40 0.02 1.55
N ALA A 16 -2.69 -0.82 0.55
CA ALA A 16 -1.92 -2.03 0.29
C ALA A 16 -0.45 -1.72 -0.03
N ALA A 17 -0.18 -0.63 -0.78
CA ALA A 17 1.17 -0.14 -1.07
C ALA A 17 1.93 0.30 0.19
N GLY A 18 1.22 0.79 1.21
CA GLY A 18 1.79 1.07 2.53
C GLY A 18 2.14 -0.17 3.35
N LEU A 19 1.64 -1.35 2.98
CA LEU A 19 2.03 -2.63 3.58
C LEU A 19 3.17 -3.29 2.80
N ARG A 20 3.06 -3.34 1.46
CA ARG A 20 4.04 -3.86 0.49
C ARG A 20 3.96 -3.04 -0.79
N VAL A 21 5.10 -2.48 -1.19
CA VAL A 21 5.15 -1.49 -2.26
C VAL A 21 4.77 -2.08 -3.61
N PHE A 22 5.37 -3.22 -3.98
CA PHE A 22 5.27 -3.75 -5.34
C PHE A 22 4.13 -4.74 -5.55
N ILE A 23 3.52 -5.27 -4.49
CA ILE A 23 2.37 -6.19 -4.59
C ILE A 23 1.14 -5.52 -5.24
N PRO A 24 0.63 -4.36 -4.77
CA PRO A 24 -0.50 -3.71 -5.41
C PRO A 24 -0.16 -3.25 -6.84
N LEU A 25 1.03 -2.70 -7.10
CA LEU A 25 1.46 -2.31 -8.45
C LEU A 25 1.43 -3.49 -9.43
N LEU A 26 1.88 -4.67 -8.98
CA LEU A 26 1.81 -5.90 -9.77
C LEU A 26 0.36 -6.32 -10.05
N LEU A 27 -0.51 -6.27 -9.04
CA LEU A 27 -1.93 -6.63 -9.21
C LEU A 27 -2.67 -5.62 -10.10
N THR A 28 -2.38 -4.33 -9.97
CA THR A 28 -2.91 -3.27 -10.85
C THR A 28 -2.46 -3.49 -12.29
N SER A 29 -1.19 -3.82 -12.51
CA SER A 29 -0.66 -4.16 -13.83
C SER A 29 -1.39 -5.36 -14.46
N LEU A 30 -1.56 -6.44 -13.70
CA LEU A 30 -2.26 -7.63 -14.13
C LEU A 30 -3.75 -7.33 -14.42
N ALA A 31 -4.45 -6.64 -13.50
CA ALA A 31 -5.86 -6.30 -13.66
C ALA A 31 -6.10 -5.45 -14.91
N ALA A 32 -5.22 -4.49 -15.19
CA ALA A 32 -5.30 -3.65 -16.38
C ALA A 32 -5.04 -4.45 -17.66
N ARG A 33 -4.07 -5.36 -17.67
CA ARG A 33 -3.78 -6.22 -18.83
C ARG A 33 -4.92 -7.17 -19.18
N PHE A 34 -5.59 -7.71 -18.18
CA PHE A 34 -6.75 -8.59 -18.38
C PHE A 34 -8.06 -7.83 -18.60
N GLY A 35 -8.03 -6.50 -18.69
CA GLY A 35 -9.20 -5.67 -18.95
C GLY A 35 -10.17 -5.50 -17.76
N TYR A 36 -9.76 -5.91 -16.55
CA TYR A 36 -10.56 -5.71 -15.34
C TYR A 36 -10.48 -4.28 -14.81
N LEU A 37 -9.46 -3.52 -15.22
CA LEU A 37 -9.20 -2.17 -14.74
C LEU A 37 -8.88 -1.24 -15.89
N THR A 38 -9.55 -0.07 -15.95
CA THR A 38 -9.25 1.01 -16.89
C THR A 38 -8.30 1.99 -16.22
N LEU A 39 -7.10 2.14 -16.81
CA LEU A 39 -6.09 3.07 -16.30
C LEU A 39 -6.34 4.49 -16.82
N ALA A 40 -5.97 5.47 -16.01
CA ALA A 40 -6.04 6.87 -16.39
C ALA A 40 -5.10 7.20 -17.57
N PRO A 41 -5.42 8.24 -18.36
CA PRO A 41 -4.53 8.74 -19.39
C PRO A 41 -3.14 9.06 -18.84
N GLY A 42 -2.09 8.55 -19.53
CA GLY A 42 -0.70 8.68 -19.10
C GLY A 42 -0.24 7.61 -18.09
N MET A 43 -1.13 6.73 -17.59
CA MET A 43 -0.79 5.61 -16.69
C MET A 43 -0.82 4.24 -17.39
N THR A 44 -1.10 4.19 -18.68
CA THR A 44 -1.17 2.94 -19.47
C THR A 44 0.14 2.15 -19.51
N TRP A 45 1.27 2.80 -19.23
CA TRP A 45 2.57 2.15 -19.10
C TRP A 45 2.59 1.07 -18.01
N ILE A 46 1.75 1.19 -16.96
CA ILE A 46 1.63 0.20 -15.87
C ILE A 46 1.22 -1.18 -16.44
N ALA A 47 0.43 -1.21 -17.51
CA ALA A 47 0.01 -2.45 -18.16
C ALA A 47 1.01 -2.99 -19.19
N SER A 48 2.17 -2.36 -19.38
CA SER A 48 3.20 -2.83 -20.32
C SER A 48 3.93 -4.08 -19.82
N ASP A 49 4.53 -4.85 -20.75
CA ASP A 49 5.34 -6.02 -20.39
C ASP A 49 6.53 -5.62 -19.52
N ALA A 50 7.16 -4.50 -19.83
CA ALA A 50 8.28 -3.98 -19.05
C ALA A 50 7.89 -3.67 -17.61
N ALA A 51 6.74 -3.00 -17.39
CA ALA A 51 6.25 -2.69 -16.06
C ALA A 51 5.88 -3.97 -15.28
N LEU A 52 5.19 -4.91 -15.93
CA LEU A 52 4.82 -6.19 -15.32
C LEU A 52 6.06 -6.95 -14.84
N ILE A 53 7.09 -7.09 -15.69
CA ILE A 53 8.33 -7.77 -15.33
C ILE A 53 9.06 -7.01 -14.20
N ALA A 54 9.12 -5.68 -14.28
CA ALA A 54 9.75 -4.85 -13.26
C ALA A 54 9.05 -5.00 -11.91
N PHE A 55 7.71 -4.91 -11.86
CA PHE A 55 6.94 -5.05 -10.62
C PHE A 55 7.01 -6.47 -10.05
N ALA A 56 6.97 -7.50 -10.91
CA ALA A 56 7.13 -8.88 -10.47
C ALA A 56 8.51 -9.13 -9.86
N THR A 57 9.57 -8.67 -10.53
CA THR A 57 10.95 -8.79 -10.05
C THR A 57 11.12 -8.02 -8.74
N ALA A 58 10.63 -6.78 -8.69
CA ALA A 58 10.72 -5.94 -7.49
C ALA A 58 9.93 -6.53 -6.31
N ALA A 59 8.74 -7.12 -6.55
CA ALA A 59 7.97 -7.81 -5.52
C ALA A 59 8.71 -9.03 -4.97
N ILE A 60 9.36 -9.83 -5.82
CA ILE A 60 10.18 -10.97 -5.38
C ILE A 60 11.35 -10.48 -4.53
N VAL A 61 12.06 -9.45 -4.98
CA VAL A 61 13.19 -8.87 -4.24
C VAL A 61 12.71 -8.27 -2.91
N GLU A 62 11.59 -7.53 -2.90
CA GLU A 62 10.98 -6.98 -1.70
C GLU A 62 10.66 -8.09 -0.69
N ILE A 63 9.98 -9.16 -1.13
CA ILE A 63 9.66 -10.29 -0.27
C ILE A 63 10.93 -10.90 0.30
N ALA A 64 11.92 -11.23 -0.55
CA ALA A 64 13.17 -11.85 -0.12
C ALA A 64 13.94 -10.99 0.88
N ALA A 65 14.01 -9.67 0.65
CA ALA A 65 14.73 -8.74 1.53
C ALA A 65 14.21 -8.78 2.97
N TYR A 66 12.91 -8.93 3.16
CA TYR A 66 12.31 -8.95 4.51
C TYR A 66 12.51 -10.25 5.28
N TYR A 67 13.03 -11.30 4.65
CA TYR A 67 13.41 -12.54 5.34
C TYR A 67 14.91 -12.62 5.68
N VAL A 68 15.71 -11.63 5.25
CA VAL A 68 17.14 -11.56 5.53
C VAL A 68 17.40 -10.42 6.53
N PRO A 69 17.84 -10.69 7.77
CA PRO A 69 17.81 -9.73 8.88
C PRO A 69 18.53 -8.40 8.66
N TRP A 70 19.63 -8.37 7.89
CA TRP A 70 20.35 -7.13 7.60
C TRP A 70 19.77 -6.37 6.40
N LEU A 71 19.16 -7.08 5.43
CA LEU A 71 18.42 -6.48 4.30
C LEU A 71 17.09 -5.87 4.74
N ASP A 72 16.43 -6.45 5.75
CA ASP A 72 15.21 -5.94 6.36
C ASP A 72 15.38 -4.47 6.80
N ASN A 73 16.49 -4.16 7.48
CA ASN A 73 16.78 -2.79 7.92
C ASN A 73 17.00 -1.80 6.75
N ILE A 74 17.64 -2.24 5.67
CA ILE A 74 17.85 -1.42 4.48
C ILE A 74 16.52 -1.23 3.75
N ALA A 75 15.73 -2.29 3.62
CA ALA A 75 14.40 -2.23 3.01
C ALA A 75 13.50 -1.25 3.77
N ASP A 76 13.48 -1.29 5.09
CA ASP A 76 12.69 -0.38 5.93
C ASP A 76 13.11 1.10 5.75
N ALA A 77 14.38 1.39 5.54
CA ALA A 77 14.87 2.75 5.32
C ALA A 77 14.30 3.40 4.04
N VAL A 78 14.08 2.60 2.99
CA VAL A 78 13.55 3.08 1.70
C VAL A 78 12.04 2.87 1.56
N ALA A 79 11.45 2.01 2.39
CA ALA A 79 10.04 1.63 2.30
C ALA A 79 9.08 2.83 2.45
N GLY A 80 9.39 3.77 3.34
CA GLY A 80 8.53 4.95 3.56
C GLY A 80 8.33 5.79 2.30
N PRO A 81 9.37 6.37 1.70
CA PRO A 81 9.27 7.12 0.46
C PRO A 81 8.70 6.29 -0.70
N ALA A 82 9.09 5.01 -0.80
CA ALA A 82 8.62 4.12 -1.85
C ALA A 82 7.11 3.84 -1.73
N ALA A 83 6.60 3.58 -0.51
CA ALA A 83 5.19 3.35 -0.24
C ALA A 83 4.34 4.58 -0.58
N VAL A 84 4.79 5.78 -0.17
CA VAL A 84 4.10 7.04 -0.52
C VAL A 84 4.05 7.23 -2.03
N THR A 85 5.17 7.01 -2.73
CA THR A 85 5.24 7.14 -4.19
C THR A 85 4.33 6.11 -4.88
N ALA A 86 4.36 4.85 -4.46
CA ALA A 86 3.48 3.81 -4.99
C ALA A 86 2.00 4.13 -4.75
N GLY A 87 1.64 4.62 -3.55
CA GLY A 87 0.27 5.03 -3.24
C GLY A 87 -0.22 6.19 -4.10
N ILE A 88 0.64 7.16 -4.42
CA ILE A 88 0.33 8.24 -5.36
C ILE A 88 0.08 7.67 -6.75
N ILE A 89 0.96 6.79 -7.24
CA ILE A 89 0.83 6.15 -8.55
C ILE A 89 -0.47 5.34 -8.63
N GLU A 90 -0.77 4.52 -7.63
CA GLU A 90 -1.97 3.70 -7.57
C GLU A 90 -3.24 4.56 -7.65
N MET A 91 -3.35 5.59 -6.81
CA MET A 91 -4.50 6.48 -6.82
C MET A 91 -4.66 7.20 -8.16
N ALA A 92 -3.56 7.74 -8.71
CA ALA A 92 -3.59 8.43 -10.01
C ALA A 92 -3.96 7.48 -11.16
N ALA A 93 -3.52 6.23 -11.11
CA ALA A 93 -3.74 5.24 -12.15
C ALA A 93 -5.21 4.82 -12.28
N VAL A 94 -5.93 4.72 -11.15
CA VAL A 94 -7.29 4.17 -11.11
C VAL A 94 -8.40 5.22 -11.06
N THR A 95 -8.06 6.50 -11.23
CA THR A 95 -9.03 7.61 -11.27
C THR A 95 -9.05 8.30 -12.63
N PRO A 96 -9.38 7.58 -13.75
CA PRO A 96 -9.32 8.10 -15.11
C PRO A 96 -10.28 9.26 -15.36
N ASP A 97 -11.41 9.30 -14.66
CA ASP A 97 -12.49 10.26 -14.88
C ASP A 97 -12.26 11.63 -14.22
N LEU A 98 -11.25 11.75 -13.38
CA LEU A 98 -10.90 13.01 -12.73
C LEU A 98 -10.08 13.91 -13.66
N PRO A 99 -10.37 15.23 -13.70
CA PRO A 99 -9.50 16.19 -14.37
C PRO A 99 -8.06 16.07 -13.86
N PRO A 100 -7.03 16.29 -14.71
CA PRO A 100 -5.63 16.04 -14.34
C PRO A 100 -5.19 16.69 -13.03
N LEU A 101 -5.54 17.95 -12.79
CA LEU A 101 -5.20 18.66 -11.56
C LEU A 101 -5.84 18.00 -10.33
N VAL A 102 -7.14 17.68 -10.40
CA VAL A 102 -7.87 17.04 -9.29
C VAL A 102 -7.31 15.64 -9.03
N ARG A 103 -7.06 14.86 -10.10
CA ARG A 103 -6.48 13.53 -10.04
C ARG A 103 -5.15 13.52 -9.27
N TRP A 104 -4.21 14.38 -9.65
CA TRP A 104 -2.91 14.46 -8.98
C TRP A 104 -3.02 15.00 -7.55
N THR A 105 -3.91 15.96 -7.29
CA THR A 105 -4.16 16.45 -5.94
C THR A 105 -4.70 15.33 -5.03
N VAL A 106 -5.70 14.59 -5.49
CA VAL A 106 -6.25 13.44 -4.75
C VAL A 106 -5.20 12.34 -4.59
N ALA A 107 -4.42 12.07 -5.64
CA ALA A 107 -3.36 11.06 -5.59
C ALA A 107 -2.30 11.39 -4.52
N VAL A 108 -1.82 12.62 -4.48
CA VAL A 108 -0.81 13.03 -3.49
C VAL A 108 -1.38 13.03 -2.08
N ILE A 109 -2.55 13.64 -1.86
CA ILE A 109 -3.11 13.83 -0.52
C ILE A 109 -3.70 12.52 0.01
N ALA A 110 -4.58 11.88 -0.75
CA ALA A 110 -5.26 10.67 -0.31
C ALA A 110 -4.41 9.42 -0.55
N GLY A 111 -3.90 9.22 -1.76
CA GLY A 111 -3.09 8.05 -2.11
C GLY A 111 -1.78 8.00 -1.33
N GLY A 112 -0.97 9.04 -1.45
CA GLY A 112 0.30 9.14 -0.72
C GLY A 112 0.11 9.22 0.79
N GLY A 113 -0.88 9.97 1.27
CA GLY A 113 -1.18 10.11 2.69
C GLY A 113 -1.56 8.78 3.34
N ILE A 114 -2.48 8.02 2.73
CA ILE A 114 -2.94 6.74 3.30
C ILE A 114 -1.85 5.66 3.23
N ALA A 115 -1.07 5.62 2.14
CA ALA A 115 0.07 4.72 2.04
C ALA A 115 1.13 5.02 3.10
N GLY A 116 1.44 6.31 3.32
CA GLY A 116 2.36 6.74 4.37
C GLY A 116 1.87 6.38 5.78
N LEU A 117 0.57 6.56 6.07
CA LEU A 117 -0.02 6.17 7.36
C LEU A 117 0.02 4.66 7.58
N ALA A 118 -0.27 3.85 6.55
CA ALA A 118 -0.17 2.40 6.61
C ALA A 118 1.28 1.97 6.87
N GLN A 119 2.24 2.54 6.14
CA GLN A 119 3.67 2.28 6.31
C GLN A 119 4.17 2.67 7.71
N LEU A 120 3.75 3.80 8.26
CA LEU A 120 4.06 4.17 9.64
C LEU A 120 3.52 3.14 10.63
N GLY A 121 2.32 2.61 10.37
CA GLY A 121 1.72 1.55 11.19
C GLY A 121 2.57 0.28 11.21
N THR A 122 3.05 -0.18 10.06
CA THR A 122 3.91 -1.37 9.94
C THR A 122 5.28 -1.14 10.58
N THR A 123 5.90 0.02 10.34
CA THR A 123 7.16 0.40 10.97
C THR A 123 7.07 0.35 12.51
N LEU A 124 5.97 0.85 13.09
CA LEU A 124 5.75 0.79 14.54
C LEU A 124 5.59 -0.65 15.05
N ILE A 125 4.95 -1.53 14.28
CA ILE A 125 4.82 -2.96 14.62
C ILE A 125 6.19 -3.64 14.57
N ARG A 126 6.99 -3.37 13.55
CA ARG A 126 8.36 -3.91 13.38
C ARG A 126 9.30 -3.44 14.48
N LEU A 127 9.28 -2.14 14.83
CA LEU A 127 10.07 -1.62 15.94
C LEU A 127 9.78 -2.35 17.25
N LYS A 128 8.50 -2.64 17.53
CA LYS A 128 8.13 -3.43 18.71
C LYS A 128 8.59 -4.87 18.59
N SER A 129 8.36 -5.51 17.43
CA SER A 129 8.84 -6.88 17.20
C SER A 129 10.35 -6.97 17.47
N SER A 130 11.13 -6.06 16.88
CA SER A 130 12.58 -6.00 17.09
C SER A 130 12.97 -5.79 18.54
N THR A 131 12.26 -4.92 19.27
CA THR A 131 12.54 -4.64 20.69
C THR A 131 12.25 -5.83 21.60
N PHE A 132 11.14 -6.57 21.35
CA PHE A 132 10.73 -7.67 22.21
C PHE A 132 11.31 -9.03 21.81
N THR A 133 11.70 -9.21 20.54
CA THR A 133 12.16 -10.50 20.01
C THR A 133 13.57 -10.46 19.44
N ALA A 134 14.31 -9.35 19.62
CA ALA A 134 15.61 -9.12 18.97
C ALA A 134 15.56 -9.34 17.44
N GLY A 135 14.41 -9.04 16.80
CA GLY A 135 14.22 -9.19 15.37
C GLY A 135 13.73 -10.56 14.88
N VAL A 136 13.72 -11.60 15.73
CA VAL A 136 13.26 -12.96 15.36
C VAL A 136 11.78 -12.97 14.97
N GLY A 137 10.97 -12.04 15.45
CA GLY A 137 9.56 -11.89 15.09
C GLY A 137 9.31 -11.17 13.77
N ASN A 138 10.30 -10.50 13.17
CA ASN A 138 10.13 -9.71 11.96
C ASN A 138 9.63 -10.51 10.75
N PRO A 139 10.07 -11.76 10.48
CA PRO A 139 9.50 -12.56 9.41
C PRO A 139 8.00 -12.84 9.55
N VAL A 140 7.50 -12.97 10.79
CA VAL A 140 6.06 -13.14 11.04
C VAL A 140 5.29 -11.88 10.70
N VAL A 141 5.83 -10.71 11.10
CA VAL A 141 5.26 -9.41 10.72
C VAL A 141 5.28 -9.25 9.20
N ALA A 142 6.42 -9.56 8.55
CA ALA A 142 6.60 -9.49 7.12
C ALA A 142 5.60 -10.36 6.34
N THR A 143 5.34 -11.56 6.84
CA THR A 143 4.31 -12.46 6.26
C THR A 143 2.91 -11.89 6.43
N GLY A 144 2.59 -11.32 7.60
CA GLY A 144 1.31 -10.65 7.84
C GLY A 144 1.07 -9.45 6.93
N GLU A 145 2.10 -8.63 6.70
CA GLU A 145 2.06 -7.50 5.75
C GLU A 145 1.87 -7.97 4.31
N LEU A 146 2.55 -9.04 3.89
CA LEU A 146 2.41 -9.61 2.55
C LEU A 146 0.97 -10.11 2.31
N ILE A 147 0.44 -10.91 3.23
CA ILE A 147 -0.94 -11.40 3.15
C ILE A 147 -1.93 -10.23 3.19
N GLY A 148 -1.72 -9.26 4.07
CA GLY A 148 -2.57 -8.07 4.19
C GLY A 148 -2.58 -7.23 2.92
N SER A 149 -1.41 -6.98 2.33
CA SER A 149 -1.27 -6.24 1.07
C SER A 149 -1.97 -6.96 -0.08
N LEU A 150 -1.71 -8.26 -0.24
CA LEU A 150 -2.33 -9.08 -1.29
C LEU A 150 -3.85 -9.10 -1.15
N ALA A 151 -4.36 -9.38 0.06
CA ALA A 151 -5.78 -9.44 0.34
C ALA A 151 -6.46 -8.08 0.11
N LEU A 152 -5.87 -6.98 0.60
CA LEU A 152 -6.43 -5.65 0.47
C LEU A 152 -6.41 -5.16 -0.98
N ALA A 153 -5.34 -5.41 -1.73
CA ALA A 153 -5.27 -5.06 -3.14
C ALA A 153 -6.27 -5.89 -3.97
N ALA A 154 -6.35 -7.19 -3.76
CA ALA A 154 -7.35 -8.04 -4.43
C ALA A 154 -8.78 -7.60 -4.09
N LEU A 155 -9.07 -7.33 -2.81
CA LEU A 155 -10.38 -6.83 -2.38
C LEU A 155 -10.69 -5.46 -2.99
N GLY A 156 -9.70 -4.57 -3.08
CA GLY A 156 -9.84 -3.27 -3.73
C GLY A 156 -10.26 -3.38 -5.19
N LEU A 157 -9.77 -4.38 -5.90
CA LEU A 157 -10.12 -4.63 -7.29
C LEU A 157 -11.49 -5.32 -7.45
N ILE A 158 -11.87 -6.22 -6.54
CA ILE A 158 -13.09 -7.04 -6.64
C ILE A 158 -14.29 -6.39 -5.93
N ALA A 159 -14.07 -5.84 -4.75
CA ALA A 159 -15.11 -5.28 -3.88
C ALA A 159 -14.63 -3.98 -3.20
N PRO A 160 -14.44 -2.89 -3.97
CA PRO A 160 -13.75 -1.68 -3.49
C PRO A 160 -14.43 -1.02 -2.28
N LEU A 161 -15.75 -1.04 -2.19
CA LEU A 161 -16.46 -0.46 -1.05
C LEU A 161 -16.20 -1.24 0.25
N VAL A 162 -16.11 -2.57 0.15
CA VAL A 162 -15.76 -3.42 1.31
C VAL A 162 -14.31 -3.15 1.74
N ALA A 163 -13.41 -3.03 0.77
CA ALA A 163 -12.01 -2.69 1.05
C ALA A 163 -11.88 -1.34 1.79
N VAL A 164 -12.62 -0.30 1.35
CA VAL A 164 -12.61 1.02 2.02
C VAL A 164 -13.13 0.92 3.45
N VAL A 165 -14.20 0.17 3.70
CA VAL A 165 -14.71 -0.02 5.07
C VAL A 165 -13.63 -0.66 5.97
N ILE A 166 -12.93 -1.67 5.48
CA ILE A 166 -11.80 -2.28 6.20
C ILE A 166 -10.69 -1.26 6.47
N VAL A 167 -10.30 -0.48 5.45
CA VAL A 167 -9.28 0.57 5.59
C VAL A 167 -9.67 1.59 6.65
N VAL A 168 -10.91 2.08 6.63
CA VAL A 168 -11.43 3.04 7.63
C VAL A 168 -11.37 2.46 9.04
N ILE A 169 -11.78 1.19 9.21
CA ILE A 169 -11.72 0.51 10.51
C ILE A 169 -10.27 0.40 10.98
N LEU A 170 -9.35 -0.02 10.11
CA LEU A 170 -7.93 -0.14 10.47
C LEU A 170 -7.31 1.19 10.89
N LEU A 171 -7.58 2.27 10.13
CA LEU A 171 -7.13 3.61 10.48
C LEU A 171 -7.74 4.13 11.78
N ALA A 172 -9.03 3.89 12.01
CA ALA A 172 -9.70 4.28 13.27
C ALA A 172 -9.11 3.53 14.47
N VAL A 173 -8.82 2.23 14.33
CA VAL A 173 -8.15 1.44 15.38
C VAL A 173 -6.73 1.96 15.64
N LEU A 174 -5.96 2.25 14.59
CA LEU A 174 -4.62 2.81 14.73
C LEU A 174 -4.65 4.16 15.43
N ALA A 175 -5.51 5.07 14.98
CA ALA A 175 -5.68 6.39 15.60
C ALA A 175 -6.06 6.30 17.08
N ARG A 176 -7.04 5.45 17.43
CA ARG A 176 -7.45 5.22 18.84
C ARG A 176 -6.29 4.69 19.68
N ARG A 177 -5.47 3.78 19.16
CA ARG A 177 -4.31 3.24 19.88
C ARG A 177 -3.23 4.30 20.11
N LEU A 178 -2.99 5.18 19.14
CA LEU A 178 -2.02 6.26 19.25
C LEU A 178 -2.47 7.34 20.27
N LEU A 179 -3.76 7.73 20.21
CA LEU A 179 -4.33 8.72 21.14
C LEU A 179 -4.33 8.23 22.59
N ARG A 180 -4.70 6.97 22.85
CA ARG A 180 -4.69 6.39 24.21
C ARG A 180 -3.31 6.40 24.84
N ARG A 181 -2.22 6.27 24.07
CA ARG A 181 -0.85 6.31 24.60
C ARG A 181 -0.43 7.69 25.05
N ARG A 182 -0.85 8.76 24.35
CA ARG A 182 -0.52 10.13 24.73
C ARG A 182 -1.15 10.50 26.10
N VAL A 183 -2.34 10.02 26.40
CA VAL A 183 -3.03 10.30 27.67
C VAL A 183 -2.35 9.61 28.86
N HIS A 184 -1.68 8.47 28.68
CA HIS A 184 -0.96 7.78 29.78
C HIS A 184 0.45 8.30 30.00
N SER A 185 1.05 9.01 29.05
CA SER A 185 2.40 9.60 29.17
C SER A 185 2.39 11.00 29.81
N SER A 186 1.22 11.60 29.98
CA SER A 186 1.04 12.94 30.59
C SER A 186 0.57 12.88 32.06
N ARG A 187 0.52 11.70 32.64
CA ARG A 187 0.33 11.45 34.08
C ARG A 187 1.60 10.81 34.68
#